data_ce3e1a208b1bf4f6decfb0080e78f3d9
#
_entry.id   ce3e1a208b1bf4f6decfb0080e78f3d9
#
_cell.length_a   1.000
_cell.length_b   1.000
_cell.length_c   1.000
_cell.angle_alpha   90.00
_cell.angle_beta   90.00
_cell.angle_gamma   90.00
#
_symmetry.space_group_name_H-M   'P 1'
#
loop_
_entity.id
_entity.type
_entity.pdbx_description
1 polymer ?
#
loop_
_entity_poly.entity_id
_entity_poly.type
_entity_poly.pdbx_seq_one_letter_code
_entity_poly.pdbx_strand_id
1 'polypeptide(L)'
;MTGPALLPDGVTPWTMTEVAAHAAADLPDGAHVNIGIGLPTLVPALLPPGREVVLHSENGMLGMGPPPEPGTADPELIDAGKNLVTLLPGGSYFSHAEAFAMIRGGHIDVSVMGAFQVSQNGDLANWSIPGDKAPAVGGAMDLAAGARRVVVITRHTASSGEPKLVAACSLPLTARGVVGRVYTDLATLDVRGGQFRVAAAAPGVTPAVLAKLTGGEIDWQ
;
A
#
# COMPACT_ATOMS: atom_id res chain seq x y z
N MET A 1 -8.95 24.95 -8.48
CA MET A 1 -7.88 23.90 -8.53
C MET A 1 -6.81 24.30 -7.54
N THR A 2 -6.86 23.77 -6.35
CA THR A 2 -5.79 23.92 -5.37
C THR A 2 -4.65 23.00 -5.80
N GLY A 3 -3.46 23.51 -6.02
CA GLY A 3 -2.26 22.72 -6.30
C GLY A 3 -1.86 21.84 -5.12
N PRO A 4 -0.83 20.97 -5.27
CA PRO A 4 -0.32 20.19 -4.16
C PRO A 4 -0.02 21.11 -2.98
N ALA A 5 -0.22 20.60 -1.75
CA ALA A 5 0.08 21.40 -0.55
C ALA A 5 1.51 21.93 -0.64
N LEU A 6 1.66 23.26 -0.57
CA LEU A 6 2.98 23.87 -0.54
C LEU A 6 3.65 23.46 0.79
N LEU A 7 4.72 22.68 0.67
CA LEU A 7 5.52 22.29 1.82
C LEU A 7 6.33 23.49 2.31
N PRO A 8 6.59 23.63 3.61
CA PRO A 8 7.47 24.64 4.14
C PRO A 8 8.89 24.52 3.58
N ASP A 9 9.61 25.66 3.54
CA ASP A 9 11.03 25.68 3.16
C ASP A 9 11.85 24.72 4.04
N GLY A 10 12.76 23.99 3.39
CA GLY A 10 13.62 23.02 4.08
C GLY A 10 13.03 21.61 4.22
N VAL A 11 11.76 21.37 3.86
CA VAL A 11 11.18 20.02 3.79
C VAL A 11 11.51 19.41 2.45
N THR A 12 12.15 18.23 2.47
CA THR A 12 12.43 17.44 1.28
C THR A 12 11.65 16.13 1.35
N PRO A 13 10.50 16.02 0.67
CA PRO A 13 9.71 14.79 0.68
C PRO A 13 10.51 13.62 0.10
N TRP A 14 10.26 12.43 0.61
CA TRP A 14 10.72 11.21 -0.07
C TRP A 14 10.06 11.08 -1.44
N THR A 15 10.81 10.60 -2.40
CA THR A 15 10.26 10.14 -3.67
C THR A 15 9.40 8.90 -3.45
N MET A 16 8.48 8.59 -4.36
CA MET A 16 7.65 7.38 -4.24
C MET A 16 8.48 6.09 -4.29
N THR A 17 9.65 6.12 -4.93
CA THR A 17 10.62 5.02 -4.92
C THR A 17 11.22 4.82 -3.51
N GLU A 18 11.61 5.89 -2.83
CA GLU A 18 12.09 5.82 -1.44
C GLU A 18 10.99 5.34 -0.48
N VAL A 19 9.76 5.84 -0.65
CA VAL A 19 8.59 5.36 0.13
C VAL A 19 8.37 3.86 -0.06
N ALA A 20 8.44 3.37 -1.30
CA ALA A 20 8.31 1.95 -1.60
C ALA A 20 9.49 1.13 -1.06
N ALA A 21 10.72 1.68 -1.04
CA ALA A 21 11.88 1.06 -0.45
C ALA A 21 11.74 0.90 1.08
N HIS A 22 11.18 1.90 1.77
CA HIS A 22 10.85 1.76 3.19
C HIS A 22 9.86 0.62 3.45
N ALA A 23 8.82 0.51 2.63
CA ALA A 23 7.86 -0.58 2.75
C ALA A 23 8.50 -1.95 2.42
N ALA A 24 9.34 -2.02 1.40
CA ALA A 24 10.06 -3.24 1.02
C ALA A 24 11.00 -3.72 2.13
N ALA A 25 11.70 -2.79 2.80
CA ALA A 25 12.59 -3.11 3.92
C ALA A 25 11.86 -3.70 5.14
N ASP A 26 10.59 -3.37 5.32
CA ASP A 26 9.76 -3.83 6.44
C ASP A 26 9.01 -5.15 6.16
N LEU A 27 9.08 -5.69 4.94
CA LEU A 27 8.48 -6.98 4.63
C LEU A 27 9.29 -8.10 5.31
N PRO A 28 8.64 -9.04 6.01
CA PRO A 28 9.34 -10.18 6.60
C PRO A 28 9.93 -11.09 5.54
N ASP A 29 11.08 -11.69 5.84
CA ASP A 29 11.66 -12.72 5.00
C ASP A 29 10.77 -13.97 4.95
N GLY A 30 10.63 -14.57 3.77
CA GLY A 30 9.73 -15.71 3.53
C GLY A 30 8.24 -15.38 3.51
N ALA A 31 7.85 -14.10 3.64
CA ALA A 31 6.44 -13.72 3.72
C ALA A 31 5.69 -13.92 2.40
N HIS A 32 4.44 -14.35 2.49
CA HIS A 32 3.48 -14.34 1.39
C HIS A 32 2.84 -12.94 1.31
N VAL A 33 3.11 -12.23 0.22
CA VAL A 33 2.74 -10.81 0.07
C VAL A 33 1.84 -10.60 -1.14
N ASN A 34 0.68 -9.99 -0.92
CA ASN A 34 -0.13 -9.47 -2.02
C ASN A 34 0.18 -8.00 -2.25
N ILE A 35 0.38 -7.64 -3.51
CA ILE A 35 0.73 -6.29 -3.96
C ILE A 35 -0.46 -5.65 -4.66
N GLY A 36 -0.98 -4.59 -4.07
CA GLY A 36 -2.04 -3.78 -4.66
C GLY A 36 -1.59 -3.00 -5.91
N ILE A 37 -2.56 -2.50 -6.66
CA ILE A 37 -2.35 -1.74 -7.89
C ILE A 37 -1.79 -0.34 -7.57
N GLY A 38 -1.00 0.23 -8.46
CA GLY A 38 -0.43 1.57 -8.39
C GLY A 38 0.89 1.62 -7.62
N LEU A 39 1.04 2.53 -6.66
CA LEU A 39 2.30 2.70 -5.91
C LEU A 39 2.85 1.41 -5.27
N PRO A 40 2.04 0.50 -4.74
CA PRO A 40 2.52 -0.77 -4.23
C PRO A 40 3.34 -1.59 -5.23
N THR A 41 3.09 -1.50 -6.54
CA THR A 41 3.82 -2.26 -7.57
C THR A 41 5.32 -1.94 -7.65
N LEU A 42 5.77 -0.86 -7.02
CA LEU A 42 7.20 -0.53 -6.92
C LEU A 42 7.95 -1.41 -5.91
N VAL A 43 7.25 -1.98 -4.93
CA VAL A 43 7.85 -2.66 -3.77
C VAL A 43 8.69 -3.89 -4.15
N PRO A 44 8.24 -4.80 -5.04
CA PRO A 44 9.00 -6.00 -5.35
C PRO A 44 10.41 -5.74 -5.88
N ALA A 45 10.59 -4.68 -6.68
CA ALA A 45 11.89 -4.33 -7.26
C ALA A 45 12.86 -3.69 -6.26
N LEU A 46 12.39 -3.37 -5.05
CA LEU A 46 13.13 -2.64 -4.03
C LEU A 46 13.40 -3.48 -2.77
N LEU A 47 13.16 -4.79 -2.84
CA LEU A 47 13.48 -5.70 -1.75
C LEU A 47 14.98 -5.67 -1.42
N PRO A 48 15.35 -5.66 -0.13
CA PRO A 48 16.75 -5.72 0.27
C PRO A 48 17.44 -6.99 -0.26
N PRO A 49 18.74 -6.93 -0.60
CA PRO A 49 19.49 -8.10 -1.01
C PRO A 49 19.37 -9.25 0.00
N GLY A 50 19.11 -10.47 -0.50
CA GLY A 50 18.94 -11.67 0.32
C GLY A 50 17.58 -11.78 1.03
N ARG A 51 16.67 -10.84 0.85
CA ARG A 51 15.29 -10.94 1.32
C ARG A 51 14.45 -11.68 0.28
N GLU A 52 13.86 -12.78 0.67
CA GLU A 52 12.92 -13.54 -0.16
C GLU A 52 11.48 -13.25 0.24
N VAL A 53 10.63 -12.95 -0.73
CA VAL A 53 9.19 -12.72 -0.55
C VAL A 53 8.46 -13.51 -1.62
N VAL A 54 7.43 -14.23 -1.23
CA VAL A 54 6.58 -14.99 -2.16
C VAL A 54 5.41 -14.10 -2.56
N LEU A 55 5.44 -13.57 -3.79
CA LEU A 55 4.38 -12.70 -4.28
C LEU A 55 3.14 -13.51 -4.68
N HIS A 56 2.00 -13.07 -4.19
CA HIS A 56 0.69 -13.61 -4.51
C HIS A 56 -0.08 -12.61 -5.38
N SER A 57 -0.74 -13.09 -6.42
CA SER A 57 -1.68 -12.30 -7.21
C SER A 57 -3.06 -12.95 -7.18
N GLU A 58 -4.10 -12.14 -6.89
CA GLU A 58 -5.47 -12.63 -6.70
C GLU A 58 -6.11 -13.19 -7.97
N ASN A 59 -5.54 -12.98 -9.14
CA ASN A 59 -5.97 -13.63 -10.37
C ASN A 59 -5.52 -15.10 -10.50
N GLY A 60 -4.71 -15.61 -9.56
CA GLY A 60 -4.38 -17.03 -9.44
C GLY A 60 -2.91 -17.40 -9.60
N MET A 61 -2.00 -16.63 -8.98
CA MET A 61 -0.57 -16.89 -9.06
C MET A 61 0.11 -16.74 -7.70
N LEU A 62 1.02 -17.66 -7.38
CA LEU A 62 1.94 -17.60 -6.24
C LEU A 62 3.37 -17.76 -6.77
N GLY A 63 4.30 -16.95 -6.27
CA GLY A 63 5.65 -16.88 -6.79
C GLY A 63 5.74 -16.04 -8.07
N MET A 64 4.93 -14.98 -8.17
CA MET A 64 5.01 -14.00 -9.24
C MET A 64 6.41 -13.38 -9.28
N GLY A 65 7.02 -13.37 -10.45
CA GLY A 65 8.35 -12.82 -10.70
C GLY A 65 8.32 -11.42 -11.33
N PRO A 66 9.51 -10.89 -11.69
CA PRO A 66 9.63 -9.58 -12.32
C PRO A 66 9.01 -9.56 -13.72
N PRO A 67 8.88 -8.36 -14.34
CA PRO A 67 8.52 -8.24 -15.74
C PRO A 67 9.45 -9.09 -16.63
N PRO A 68 8.93 -9.69 -17.72
CA PRO A 68 9.73 -10.49 -18.63
C PRO A 68 10.74 -9.62 -19.40
N GLU A 69 11.84 -10.24 -19.83
CA GLU A 69 12.82 -9.61 -20.73
C GLU A 69 12.14 -9.22 -22.07
N PRO A 70 12.61 -8.16 -22.73
CA PRO A 70 12.06 -7.74 -24.03
C PRO A 70 12.01 -8.89 -25.04
N GLY A 71 10.84 -9.16 -25.59
CA GLY A 71 10.62 -10.20 -26.59
C GLY A 71 10.40 -11.61 -26.03
N THR A 72 10.39 -11.81 -24.71
CA THR A 72 10.10 -13.11 -24.06
C THR A 72 8.76 -13.15 -23.33
N ALA A 73 7.98 -12.09 -23.42
CA ALA A 73 6.71 -11.95 -22.73
C ALA A 73 5.68 -12.98 -23.20
N ASP A 74 5.04 -13.65 -22.27
CA ASP A 74 3.78 -14.36 -22.49
C ASP A 74 2.64 -13.39 -22.28
N PRO A 75 1.84 -13.06 -23.31
CA PRO A 75 0.74 -12.08 -23.20
C PRO A 75 -0.41 -12.55 -22.29
N GLU A 76 -0.47 -13.85 -21.98
CA GLU A 76 -1.49 -14.41 -21.08
C GLU A 76 -1.02 -14.41 -19.62
N LEU A 77 0.27 -14.15 -19.36
CA LEU A 77 0.82 -14.13 -18.02
C LEU A 77 0.88 -12.70 -17.47
N ILE A 78 -0.19 -12.32 -16.80
CA ILE A 78 -0.37 -10.97 -16.24
C ILE A 78 -0.68 -11.03 -14.74
N ASP A 79 -0.30 -9.97 -14.01
CA ASP A 79 -0.76 -9.75 -12.65
C ASP A 79 -2.22 -9.24 -12.60
N ALA A 80 -2.76 -9.03 -11.42
CA ALA A 80 -4.10 -8.47 -11.22
C ALA A 80 -4.22 -7.01 -11.72
N GLY A 81 -3.10 -6.30 -11.88
CA GLY A 81 -3.01 -4.96 -12.47
C GLY A 81 -2.86 -4.96 -13.99
N LYS A 82 -2.90 -6.14 -14.64
CA LYS A 82 -2.69 -6.35 -16.08
C LYS A 82 -1.28 -6.02 -16.57
N ASN A 83 -0.29 -6.05 -15.69
CA ASN A 83 1.11 -5.93 -16.08
C ASN A 83 1.65 -7.32 -16.46
N LEU A 84 2.49 -7.38 -17.50
CA LEU A 84 3.20 -8.60 -17.86
C LEU A 84 4.19 -8.98 -16.74
N VAL A 85 4.15 -10.24 -16.34
CA VAL A 85 5.01 -10.79 -15.28
C VAL A 85 5.61 -12.11 -15.69
N THR A 86 6.50 -12.65 -14.86
CA THR A 86 7.03 -14.01 -14.98
C THR A 86 6.58 -14.84 -13.79
N LEU A 87 6.78 -16.15 -13.85
CA LEU A 87 6.65 -17.06 -12.72
C LEU A 87 8.03 -17.53 -12.29
N LEU A 88 8.37 -17.37 -11.02
CA LEU A 88 9.63 -17.87 -10.46
C LEU A 88 9.63 -19.40 -10.37
N PRO A 89 10.81 -20.05 -10.41
CA PRO A 89 10.90 -21.48 -10.14
C PRO A 89 10.27 -21.84 -8.79
N GLY A 90 9.40 -22.85 -8.80
CA GLY A 90 8.61 -23.23 -7.61
C GLY A 90 7.28 -22.49 -7.47
N GLY A 91 7.01 -21.49 -8.31
CA GLY A 91 5.73 -20.83 -8.36
C GLY A 91 4.61 -21.74 -8.89
N SER A 92 3.38 -21.34 -8.66
CA SER A 92 2.18 -22.13 -9.03
C SER A 92 1.04 -21.26 -9.52
N TYR A 93 0.22 -21.85 -10.39
CA TYR A 93 -1.06 -21.29 -10.84
C TYR A 93 -2.19 -22.01 -10.15
N PHE A 94 -3.26 -21.30 -9.87
CA PHE A 94 -4.50 -21.82 -9.29
C PHE A 94 -5.68 -20.96 -9.74
N SER A 95 -6.88 -21.44 -9.47
CA SER A 95 -8.09 -20.70 -9.84
C SER A 95 -8.23 -19.40 -9.03
N HIS A 96 -8.92 -18.42 -9.60
CA HIS A 96 -9.31 -17.20 -8.89
C HIS A 96 -10.05 -17.49 -7.57
N ALA A 97 -10.90 -18.54 -7.55
CA ALA A 97 -11.59 -18.94 -6.33
C ALA A 97 -10.63 -19.44 -5.24
N GLU A 98 -9.60 -20.19 -5.60
CA GLU A 98 -8.55 -20.65 -4.67
C GLU A 98 -7.70 -19.47 -4.17
N ALA A 99 -7.37 -18.49 -5.03
CA ALA A 99 -6.69 -17.27 -4.62
C ALA A 99 -7.44 -16.56 -3.49
N PHE A 100 -8.76 -16.39 -3.64
CA PHE A 100 -9.59 -15.76 -2.62
C PHE A 100 -9.81 -16.64 -1.38
N ALA A 101 -9.81 -17.97 -1.54
CA ALA A 101 -9.82 -18.89 -0.40
C ALA A 101 -8.54 -18.75 0.44
N MET A 102 -7.37 -18.61 -0.19
CA MET A 102 -6.10 -18.35 0.49
C MET A 102 -6.12 -17.01 1.25
N ILE A 103 -6.64 -15.95 0.62
CA ILE A 103 -6.77 -14.63 1.24
C ILE A 103 -7.68 -14.73 2.48
N ARG A 104 -8.89 -15.23 2.33
CA ARG A 104 -9.89 -15.38 3.41
C ARG A 104 -9.45 -16.36 4.50
N GLY A 105 -8.63 -17.35 4.14
CA GLY A 105 -8.03 -18.30 5.08
C GLY A 105 -6.87 -17.74 5.90
N GLY A 106 -6.47 -16.48 5.69
CA GLY A 106 -5.37 -15.85 6.43
C GLY A 106 -3.99 -16.36 6.01
N HIS A 107 -3.84 -16.84 4.77
CA HIS A 107 -2.56 -17.33 4.25
C HIS A 107 -1.70 -16.24 3.62
N ILE A 108 -2.18 -15.01 3.54
CA ILE A 108 -1.42 -13.83 3.12
C ILE A 108 -0.88 -13.12 4.35
N ASP A 109 0.44 -13.06 4.49
CA ASP A 109 1.09 -12.44 5.66
C ASP A 109 0.99 -10.92 5.60
N VAL A 110 1.20 -10.33 4.41
CA VAL A 110 1.13 -8.87 4.22
C VAL A 110 0.36 -8.53 2.95
N SER A 111 -0.60 -7.61 3.05
CA SER A 111 -1.17 -6.93 1.90
C SER A 111 -0.67 -5.48 1.86
N VAL A 112 -0.03 -5.11 0.75
CA VAL A 112 0.46 -3.75 0.50
C VAL A 112 -0.54 -3.05 -0.40
N MET A 113 -1.21 -2.02 0.10
CA MET A 113 -2.34 -1.39 -0.56
C MET A 113 -2.11 0.11 -0.79
N GLY A 114 -2.76 0.68 -1.81
CA GLY A 114 -2.93 2.11 -1.94
C GLY A 114 -4.12 2.60 -1.13
N ALA A 115 -4.19 3.91 -0.83
CA ALA A 115 -5.32 4.50 -0.14
C ALA A 115 -5.70 5.89 -0.68
N PHE A 116 -6.99 6.20 -0.61
CA PHE A 116 -7.53 7.56 -0.69
C PHE A 116 -7.56 8.21 0.68
N GLN A 117 -7.99 7.45 1.71
CA GLN A 117 -7.91 7.87 3.12
C GLN A 117 -7.59 6.68 4.03
N VAL A 118 -6.86 6.98 5.11
CA VAL A 118 -6.65 6.08 6.25
C VAL A 118 -7.03 6.84 7.52
N SER A 119 -7.88 6.25 8.38
CA SER A 119 -8.19 6.87 9.66
C SER A 119 -7.14 6.52 10.74
N GLN A 120 -7.08 7.34 11.78
CA GLN A 120 -6.22 7.09 12.96
C GLN A 120 -6.60 5.80 13.72
N ASN A 121 -7.78 5.24 13.44
CA ASN A 121 -8.22 3.95 13.96
C ASN A 121 -7.92 2.77 13.01
N GLY A 122 -7.25 3.02 11.88
CA GLY A 122 -6.88 2.00 10.90
C GLY A 122 -7.95 1.66 9.88
N ASP A 123 -9.01 2.46 9.76
CA ASP A 123 -9.98 2.28 8.68
C ASP A 123 -9.35 2.63 7.34
N LEU A 124 -9.69 1.87 6.32
CA LEU A 124 -9.19 2.02 4.94
C LEU A 124 -10.32 2.43 4.00
N ALA A 125 -10.08 3.47 3.19
CA ALA A 125 -10.93 3.83 2.06
C ALA A 125 -10.06 3.95 0.80
N ASN A 126 -10.27 3.06 -0.19
CA ASN A 126 -9.42 3.00 -1.37
C ASN A 126 -10.13 2.60 -2.67
N TRP A 127 -11.48 2.55 -2.70
CA TRP A 127 -12.19 2.03 -3.87
C TRP A 127 -13.16 3.01 -4.53
N SER A 128 -13.56 4.08 -3.84
CA SER A 128 -14.51 5.06 -4.37
C SER A 128 -14.22 6.47 -3.86
N ILE A 129 -14.26 7.43 -4.77
CA ILE A 129 -14.25 8.86 -4.47
C ILE A 129 -15.48 9.52 -5.10
N PRO A 130 -15.99 10.64 -4.55
CA PRO A 130 -17.11 11.37 -5.14
C PRO A 130 -16.83 11.78 -6.58
N GLY A 131 -17.76 11.46 -7.48
CA GLY A 131 -17.65 11.77 -8.89
C GLY A 131 -17.00 10.67 -9.76
N ASP A 132 -16.54 9.57 -9.18
CA ASP A 132 -16.10 8.41 -9.96
C ASP A 132 -17.24 7.83 -10.80
N LYS A 133 -16.98 7.64 -12.10
CA LYS A 133 -17.98 7.11 -13.04
C LYS A 133 -18.21 5.60 -12.85
N ALA A 134 -17.22 4.89 -12.37
CA ALA A 134 -17.26 3.44 -12.21
C ALA A 134 -16.36 2.99 -11.04
N PRO A 135 -16.75 3.26 -9.78
CA PRO A 135 -15.99 2.77 -8.64
C PRO A 135 -16.01 1.24 -8.64
N ALA A 136 -14.85 0.62 -8.39
CA ALA A 136 -14.72 -0.82 -8.35
C ALA A 136 -13.92 -1.24 -7.12
N VAL A 137 -14.56 -1.98 -6.22
CA VAL A 137 -13.91 -2.49 -5.01
C VAL A 137 -12.91 -3.61 -5.32
N GLY A 138 -13.16 -4.38 -6.39
CA GLY A 138 -12.33 -5.54 -6.74
C GLY A 138 -12.15 -6.50 -5.57
N GLY A 139 -10.94 -6.99 -5.37
CA GLY A 139 -10.54 -7.85 -4.25
C GLY A 139 -10.14 -7.09 -2.98
N ALA A 140 -10.22 -5.75 -2.96
CA ALA A 140 -9.64 -4.94 -1.88
C ALA A 140 -10.24 -5.24 -0.50
N MET A 141 -11.56 -5.52 -0.42
CA MET A 141 -12.20 -5.85 0.86
C MET A 141 -11.73 -7.19 1.42
N ASP A 142 -11.61 -8.22 0.56
CA ASP A 142 -11.11 -9.53 0.96
C ASP A 142 -9.64 -9.46 1.38
N LEU A 143 -8.80 -8.75 0.63
CA LEU A 143 -7.39 -8.55 0.95
C LEU A 143 -7.22 -7.79 2.27
N ALA A 144 -7.98 -6.72 2.47
CA ALA A 144 -7.91 -5.93 3.69
C ALA A 144 -8.40 -6.70 4.94
N ALA A 145 -9.41 -7.57 4.78
CA ALA A 145 -9.97 -8.35 5.89
C ALA A 145 -9.22 -9.67 6.14
N GLY A 146 -8.63 -10.27 5.09
CA GLY A 146 -8.05 -11.61 5.16
C GLY A 146 -6.53 -11.63 5.39
N ALA A 147 -5.78 -10.60 4.99
CA ALA A 147 -4.35 -10.55 5.25
C ALA A 147 -4.05 -10.36 6.75
N ARG A 148 -2.99 -11.00 7.24
CA ARG A 148 -2.58 -10.88 8.65
C ARG A 148 -2.11 -9.48 9.01
N ARG A 149 -1.53 -8.77 8.03
CA ARG A 149 -1.05 -7.39 8.18
C ARG A 149 -1.40 -6.60 6.92
N VAL A 150 -2.02 -5.45 7.09
CA VAL A 150 -2.28 -4.50 6.01
C VAL A 150 -1.39 -3.28 6.20
N VAL A 151 -0.63 -2.95 5.16
CA VAL A 151 0.17 -1.73 5.10
C VAL A 151 -0.24 -0.90 3.90
N VAL A 152 -0.12 0.42 4.03
CA VAL A 152 -0.54 1.36 2.99
C VAL A 152 0.66 2.14 2.47
N ILE A 153 0.76 2.29 1.15
CA ILE A 153 1.66 3.24 0.49
C ILE A 153 0.81 4.30 -0.20
N THR A 154 1.01 5.55 0.15
CA THR A 154 0.27 6.66 -0.45
C THR A 154 1.05 7.98 -0.33
N ARG A 155 0.61 9.04 -1.02
CA ARG A 155 1.05 10.40 -0.69
C ARG A 155 0.40 10.85 0.62
N HIS A 156 1.05 11.72 1.36
CA HIS A 156 0.51 12.23 2.62
C HIS A 156 -0.76 13.06 2.43
N THR A 157 -0.79 13.83 1.33
CA THR A 157 -1.94 14.64 0.93
C THR A 157 -2.43 14.26 -0.46
N ALA A 158 -3.68 14.58 -0.75
CA ALA A 158 -4.25 14.52 -2.09
C ALA A 158 -3.66 15.63 -2.97
N SER A 159 -3.90 15.57 -4.28
CA SER A 159 -3.53 16.65 -5.22
C SER A 159 -4.24 17.98 -4.94
N SER A 160 -5.37 17.94 -4.24
CA SER A 160 -6.08 19.11 -3.71
C SER A 160 -5.40 19.75 -2.49
N GLY A 161 -4.40 19.09 -1.90
CA GLY A 161 -3.77 19.49 -0.64
C GLY A 161 -4.45 18.95 0.63
N GLU A 162 -5.58 18.25 0.48
CA GLU A 162 -6.29 17.67 1.63
C GLU A 162 -5.53 16.48 2.23
N PRO A 163 -5.57 16.30 3.57
CA PRO A 163 -4.97 15.15 4.22
C PRO A 163 -5.59 13.83 3.75
N LYS A 164 -4.75 12.82 3.52
CA LYS A 164 -5.20 11.44 3.34
C LYS A 164 -5.19 10.63 4.64
N LEU A 165 -4.41 11.07 5.62
CA LEU A 165 -4.43 10.55 6.98
C LEU A 165 -5.37 11.42 7.80
N VAL A 166 -6.46 10.82 8.31
CA VAL A 166 -7.59 11.57 8.88
C VAL A 166 -8.03 10.98 10.22
N ALA A 167 -8.73 11.76 11.04
CA ALA A 167 -9.31 11.25 12.28
C ALA A 167 -10.36 10.16 12.00
N ALA A 168 -11.21 10.39 11.00
CA ALA A 168 -12.21 9.43 10.51
C ALA A 168 -12.32 9.56 8.98
N CYS A 169 -12.43 8.43 8.27
CA CYS A 169 -12.64 8.46 6.83
C CYS A 169 -14.01 9.06 6.49
N SER A 170 -14.03 9.97 5.53
CA SER A 170 -15.25 10.53 4.93
C SER A 170 -15.67 9.81 3.65
N LEU A 171 -14.76 9.02 3.06
CA LEU A 171 -15.01 8.21 1.88
C LEU A 171 -15.55 6.83 2.25
N PRO A 172 -16.23 6.13 1.30
CA PRO A 172 -16.72 4.78 1.53
C PRO A 172 -15.60 3.82 1.94
N LEU A 173 -15.79 3.13 3.07
CA LEU A 173 -14.78 2.25 3.63
C LEU A 173 -14.61 0.97 2.80
N THR A 174 -13.37 0.53 2.68
CA THR A 174 -12.98 -0.80 2.23
C THR A 174 -13.01 -1.79 3.39
N ALA A 175 -12.41 -1.38 4.53
CA ALA A 175 -12.39 -2.18 5.75
C ALA A 175 -12.16 -1.27 6.97
N ARG A 176 -12.49 -1.77 8.18
CA ARG A 176 -12.36 -1.05 9.44
C ARG A 176 -11.23 -1.61 10.28
N GLY A 177 -10.38 -0.73 10.84
CA GLY A 177 -9.38 -1.09 11.84
C GLY A 177 -8.29 -2.06 11.36
N VAL A 178 -8.01 -2.11 10.04
CA VAL A 178 -7.10 -3.11 9.45
C VAL A 178 -5.70 -2.58 9.18
N VAL A 179 -5.55 -1.27 8.95
CA VAL A 179 -4.26 -0.68 8.60
C VAL A 179 -3.37 -0.56 9.83
N GLY A 180 -2.23 -1.25 9.80
CA GLY A 180 -1.24 -1.22 10.89
C GLY A 180 -0.11 -0.21 10.66
N ARG A 181 0.22 0.11 9.40
CA ARG A 181 1.30 1.05 9.05
C ARG A 181 1.02 1.77 7.73
N VAL A 182 1.40 3.03 7.67
CA VAL A 182 1.29 3.85 6.47
C VAL A 182 2.65 4.44 6.11
N TYR A 183 3.03 4.31 4.85
CA TYR A 183 4.22 4.92 4.27
C TYR A 183 3.78 6.06 3.35
N THR A 184 4.27 7.26 3.64
CA THR A 184 3.97 8.44 2.84
C THR A 184 5.26 9.15 2.43
N ASP A 185 5.15 10.11 1.52
CA ASP A 185 6.26 10.98 1.12
C ASP A 185 6.78 11.88 2.24
N LEU A 186 6.06 12.01 3.37
CA LEU A 186 6.50 12.83 4.51
C LEU A 186 6.92 12.00 5.72
N ALA A 187 6.34 10.82 5.92
CA ALA A 187 6.63 10.00 7.08
C ALA A 187 6.21 8.54 6.89
N THR A 188 6.82 7.66 7.67
CA THR A 188 6.32 6.31 7.97
C THR A 188 5.64 6.37 9.33
N LEU A 189 4.39 5.92 9.41
CA LEU A 189 3.56 6.02 10.60
C LEU A 189 2.93 4.67 10.96
N ASP A 190 3.03 4.29 12.22
CA ASP A 190 2.24 3.20 12.80
C ASP A 190 0.84 3.72 13.14
N VAL A 191 -0.18 2.95 12.79
CA VAL A 191 -1.56 3.23 13.18
C VAL A 191 -1.86 2.41 14.42
N ARG A 192 -1.85 3.05 15.58
CA ARG A 192 -1.97 2.34 16.85
C ARG A 192 -2.56 3.22 17.96
N GLY A 193 -3.47 2.66 18.73
CA GLY A 193 -4.05 3.33 19.90
C GLY A 193 -4.88 4.57 19.55
N GLY A 194 -5.50 4.59 18.36
CA GLY A 194 -6.32 5.71 17.90
C GLY A 194 -5.54 6.93 17.43
N GLN A 195 -4.26 6.76 17.05
CA GLN A 195 -3.38 7.84 16.59
C GLN A 195 -2.36 7.34 15.57
N PHE A 196 -1.72 8.27 14.86
CA PHE A 196 -0.59 8.02 13.97
C PHE A 196 0.72 8.25 14.72
N ARG A 197 1.47 7.18 14.98
CA ARG A 197 2.77 7.25 15.65
C ARG A 197 3.88 7.33 14.60
N VAL A 198 4.70 8.35 14.66
CA VAL A 198 5.81 8.56 13.72
C VAL A 198 6.94 7.57 14.00
N ALA A 199 7.21 6.68 13.03
CA ALA A 199 8.35 5.75 13.04
C ALA A 199 9.57 6.33 12.34
N ALA A 200 9.36 7.10 11.26
CA ALA A 200 10.41 7.82 10.54
C ALA A 200 9.79 9.04 9.84
N ALA A 201 10.60 10.07 9.61
CA ALA A 201 10.17 11.28 8.92
C ALA A 201 11.17 11.68 7.82
N ALA A 202 10.66 12.25 6.74
CA ALA A 202 11.47 12.77 5.65
C ALA A 202 12.30 13.99 6.11
N PRO A 203 13.42 14.30 5.45
CA PRO A 203 14.28 15.42 5.85
C PRO A 203 13.52 16.76 5.94
N GLY A 204 13.71 17.46 7.06
CA GLY A 204 13.06 18.73 7.34
C GLY A 204 11.61 18.66 7.82
N VAL A 205 11.00 17.47 7.85
CA VAL A 205 9.67 17.28 8.41
C VAL A 205 9.73 17.38 9.93
N THR A 206 8.89 18.24 10.50
CA THR A 206 8.80 18.50 11.94
C THR A 206 7.40 18.09 12.46
N PRO A 207 7.22 17.96 13.79
CA PRO A 207 5.88 17.73 14.37
C PRO A 207 4.83 18.75 13.90
N ALA A 208 5.21 20.03 13.81
CA ALA A 208 4.33 21.10 13.35
C ALA A 208 3.92 20.95 11.88
N VAL A 209 4.84 20.47 11.02
CA VAL A 209 4.55 20.20 9.60
C VAL A 209 3.56 19.05 9.48
N LEU A 210 3.79 17.92 10.17
CA LEU A 210 2.88 16.79 10.12
C LEU A 210 1.51 17.12 10.70
N ALA A 211 1.46 17.82 11.84
CA ALA A 211 0.19 18.22 12.46
C ALA A 211 -0.67 19.09 11.54
N LYS A 212 -0.03 19.93 10.70
CA LYS A 212 -0.75 20.77 9.71
C LYS A 212 -1.29 19.97 8.53
N LEU A 213 -0.59 18.89 8.12
CA LEU A 213 -0.87 18.12 6.90
C LEU A 213 -1.61 16.80 7.20
N THR A 214 -1.83 16.46 8.47
CA THR A 214 -2.58 15.29 8.91
C THR A 214 -3.89 15.72 9.55
N GLY A 215 -4.99 15.07 9.18
CA GLY A 215 -6.32 15.34 9.73
C GLY A 215 -6.66 14.52 10.97
N GLY A 216 -5.69 13.81 11.56
CA GLY A 216 -5.83 12.97 12.75
C GLY A 216 -4.76 13.29 13.81
N GLU A 217 -4.83 12.58 14.94
CA GLU A 217 -3.88 12.74 16.04
C GLU A 217 -2.53 12.11 15.70
N ILE A 218 -1.43 12.83 15.99
CA ILE A 218 -0.06 12.38 15.76
C ILE A 218 0.67 12.24 17.10
N ASP A 219 1.28 11.07 17.29
CA ASP A 219 2.26 10.81 18.35
C ASP A 219 3.67 10.88 17.74
N TRP A 220 4.39 11.90 18.10
CA TRP A 220 5.77 12.11 17.72
C TRP A 220 6.68 11.83 18.93
N GLN A 221 7.26 10.64 19.00
CA GLN A 221 8.22 10.27 20.05
C GLN A 221 9.66 10.62 19.67
#